data_0f22cb646caba839189bf5fbd636513a
#
_entry.id   0f22cb646caba839189bf5fbd636513a
#
_cell.length_a   1.000
_cell.length_b   1.000
_cell.length_c   1.000
_cell.angle_alpha   90.00
_cell.angle_beta   90.00
_cell.angle_gamma   90.00
#
_symmetry.space_group_name_H-M   'P 1'
#
loop_
_entity.id
_entity.type
_entity.pdbx_description
1 polymer ?
#
loop_
_entity_poly.entity_id
_entity_poly.type
_entity_poly.pdbx_seq_one_letter_code
_entity_poly.pdbx_strand_id
1 'polypeptide(L)'
;GGEQFRPLLHVKDVAHAIVDSLDQPHAGIFNLVKQNTRMIDLAYQIRNHYPDITVEKTETPFEDTRNYRVSAEKAKTLLGFRTSHSIDDGIEELKHLMETRKIKEWSSAKYSNHQFLKQLLEKQAALSPARL
;
A
#
# COMPACT_ATOMS: atom_id res chain seq x y z
N GLY A 1 -1.93 -10.13 17.14
CA GLY A 1 -2.09 -8.96 16.24
C GLY A 1 -3.15 -9.17 15.18
N GLY A 2 -3.31 -8.15 14.30
CA GLY A 2 -4.19 -8.28 13.14
C GLY A 2 -5.55 -7.57 13.26
N GLU A 3 -5.91 -7.07 14.42
CA GLU A 3 -7.20 -6.39 14.64
C GLU A 3 -7.20 -4.91 14.19
N GLN A 4 -6.02 -4.34 13.92
CA GLN A 4 -5.88 -2.95 13.47
C GLN A 4 -6.42 -2.78 12.04
N PHE A 5 -7.12 -1.66 11.83
CA PHE A 5 -7.60 -1.26 10.51
C PHE A 5 -6.52 -0.54 9.71
N ARG A 6 -6.53 -0.77 8.40
CA ARG A 6 -5.75 -0.02 7.41
C ARG A 6 -6.63 0.36 6.23
N PRO A 7 -6.52 1.59 5.74
CA PRO A 7 -7.16 2.00 4.51
C PRO A 7 -6.40 1.39 3.32
N LEU A 8 -7.14 0.72 2.45
CA LEU A 8 -6.59 0.08 1.26
C LEU A 8 -7.17 0.74 0.00
N LEU A 9 -6.31 0.91 -1.00
CA LEU A 9 -6.66 1.44 -2.30
C LEU A 9 -5.68 0.90 -3.34
N HIS A 10 -6.20 0.51 -4.50
CA HIS A 10 -5.36 0.07 -5.61
C HIS A 10 -4.58 1.25 -6.21
N VAL A 11 -3.30 1.04 -6.53
CA VAL A 11 -2.42 2.11 -7.03
C VAL A 11 -2.91 2.72 -8.35
N LYS A 12 -3.58 1.95 -9.21
CA LYS A 12 -4.17 2.46 -10.45
C LYS A 12 -5.30 3.44 -10.18
N ASP A 13 -6.11 3.20 -9.15
CA ASP A 13 -7.17 4.13 -8.75
C ASP A 13 -6.59 5.43 -8.17
N VAL A 14 -5.43 5.35 -7.49
CA VAL A 14 -4.69 6.56 -7.07
C VAL A 14 -4.20 7.33 -8.28
N ALA A 15 -3.60 6.65 -9.26
CA ALA A 15 -3.09 7.29 -10.47
C ALA A 15 -4.21 7.98 -11.27
N HIS A 16 -5.37 7.32 -11.44
CA HIS A 16 -6.53 7.91 -12.07
C HIS A 16 -7.02 9.15 -11.31
N ALA A 17 -7.16 9.05 -9.98
CA ALA A 17 -7.59 10.19 -9.17
C ALA A 17 -6.64 11.41 -9.29
N ILE A 18 -5.32 11.18 -9.40
CA ILE A 18 -4.33 12.25 -9.63
C ILE A 18 -4.56 12.88 -11.00
N VAL A 19 -4.68 12.09 -12.06
CA VAL A 19 -4.90 12.61 -13.42
C VAL A 19 -6.22 13.37 -13.50
N ASP A 20 -7.31 12.79 -12.99
CA ASP A 20 -8.63 13.41 -13.00
C ASP A 20 -8.68 14.72 -12.19
N SER A 21 -7.80 14.87 -11.19
CA SER A 21 -7.74 16.09 -10.37
C SER A 21 -7.05 17.28 -11.04
N LEU A 22 -6.29 17.07 -12.12
CA LEU A 22 -5.54 18.13 -12.80
C LEU A 22 -6.44 19.22 -13.40
N ASP A 23 -7.63 18.82 -13.86
CA ASP A 23 -8.61 19.73 -14.47
C ASP A 23 -9.71 20.17 -13.47
N GLN A 24 -9.55 19.85 -12.17
CA GLN A 24 -10.55 20.19 -11.16
C GLN A 24 -10.26 21.52 -10.49
N PRO A 25 -11.28 22.35 -10.22
CA PRO A 25 -11.11 23.64 -9.55
C PRO A 25 -10.88 23.54 -8.04
N HIS A 26 -10.84 22.31 -7.50
CA HIS A 26 -10.78 22.08 -6.05
C HIS A 26 -9.36 21.91 -5.56
N ALA A 27 -8.92 22.83 -4.69
CA ALA A 27 -7.65 22.73 -3.98
C ALA A 27 -7.85 22.18 -2.56
N GLY A 28 -6.81 21.54 -2.02
CA GLY A 28 -6.77 21.08 -0.63
C GLY A 28 -6.34 19.63 -0.47
N ILE A 29 -6.58 19.08 0.73
CA ILE A 29 -6.25 17.70 1.08
C ILE A 29 -7.48 16.82 0.88
N PHE A 30 -7.31 15.76 0.14
CA PHE A 30 -8.31 14.74 -0.14
C PHE A 30 -7.79 13.37 0.25
N ASN A 31 -8.53 12.68 1.09
CA ASN A 31 -8.23 11.29 1.40
C ASN A 31 -8.86 10.37 0.35
N LEU A 32 -8.08 9.39 -0.10
CA LEU A 32 -8.53 8.38 -1.05
C LEU A 32 -8.49 7.01 -0.37
N VAL A 33 -9.57 6.27 -0.45
CA VAL A 33 -9.67 4.91 0.10
C VAL A 33 -10.75 4.13 -0.64
N LYS A 34 -10.48 2.86 -0.92
CA LYS A 34 -11.48 1.89 -1.38
C LYS A 34 -12.26 1.35 -0.20
N GLN A 35 -11.54 0.79 0.77
CA GLN A 35 -12.13 0.27 2.01
C GLN A 35 -11.12 0.29 3.16
N ASN A 36 -11.65 0.31 4.39
CA ASN A 36 -10.87 0.12 5.59
C ASN A 36 -10.99 -1.35 6.00
N THR A 37 -9.88 -2.08 6.04
CA THR A 37 -9.85 -3.53 6.27
C THR A 37 -9.01 -3.83 7.50
N ARG A 38 -9.46 -4.77 8.34
CA ARG A 38 -8.62 -5.32 9.40
C ARG A 38 -7.51 -6.15 8.75
N MET A 39 -6.33 -6.10 9.32
CA MET A 39 -5.19 -6.84 8.76
C MET A 39 -5.43 -8.35 8.77
N ILE A 40 -6.16 -8.86 9.77
CA ILE A 40 -6.51 -10.28 9.81
C ILE A 40 -7.50 -10.66 8.69
N ASP A 41 -8.46 -9.80 8.37
CA ASP A 41 -9.42 -10.05 7.28
C ASP A 41 -8.69 -10.04 5.92
N LEU A 42 -7.72 -9.11 5.74
CA LEU A 42 -6.86 -9.09 4.56
C LEU A 42 -6.03 -10.38 4.43
N ALA A 43 -5.48 -10.88 5.55
CA ALA A 43 -4.71 -12.13 5.54
C ALA A 43 -5.57 -13.31 5.10
N TYR A 44 -6.81 -13.42 5.58
CA TYR A 44 -7.74 -14.45 5.13
C TYR A 44 -8.18 -14.26 3.68
N GLN A 45 -8.35 -13.02 3.21
CA GLN A 45 -8.66 -12.73 1.82
C GLN A 45 -7.49 -13.19 0.91
N ILE A 46 -6.24 -12.89 1.29
CA ILE A 46 -5.05 -13.39 0.57
C ILE A 46 -5.02 -14.92 0.56
N ARG A 47 -5.31 -15.57 1.69
CA ARG A 47 -5.37 -17.04 1.77
C ARG A 47 -6.36 -17.64 0.79
N ASN A 48 -7.48 -16.97 0.48
CA ASN A 48 -8.43 -17.48 -0.51
C ASN A 48 -7.83 -17.60 -1.92
N HIS A 49 -6.83 -16.76 -2.24
CA HIS A 49 -6.09 -16.84 -3.50
C HIS A 49 -4.89 -17.80 -3.44
N TYR A 50 -4.46 -18.16 -2.23
CA TYR A 50 -3.32 -19.05 -1.95
C TYR A 50 -3.72 -20.09 -0.90
N PRO A 51 -4.45 -21.17 -1.27
CA PRO A 51 -5.00 -22.12 -0.30
C PRO A 51 -3.96 -22.82 0.58
N ASP A 52 -2.73 -22.92 0.09
CA ASP A 52 -1.64 -23.66 0.77
C ASP A 52 -0.95 -22.83 1.87
N ILE A 53 -1.28 -21.54 2.02
CA ILE A 53 -0.71 -20.72 3.09
C ILE A 53 -1.52 -20.83 4.39
N THR A 54 -0.81 -20.78 5.51
CA THR A 54 -1.39 -20.73 6.85
C THR A 54 -1.35 -19.32 7.39
N VAL A 55 -2.46 -18.87 7.99
CA VAL A 55 -2.53 -17.57 8.67
C VAL A 55 -2.34 -17.81 10.17
N GLU A 56 -1.25 -17.31 10.72
CA GLU A 56 -0.93 -17.41 12.13
C GLU A 56 -1.02 -16.05 12.81
N LYS A 57 -1.68 -16.02 13.98
CA LYS A 57 -1.68 -14.85 14.85
C LYS A 57 -0.47 -14.95 15.79
N THR A 58 0.42 -13.99 15.70
CA THR A 58 1.55 -13.90 16.62
C THR A 58 1.30 -12.84 17.69
N GLU A 59 1.88 -13.03 18.86
CA GLU A 59 1.89 -12.05 19.95
C GLU A 59 3.11 -11.13 19.91
N THR A 60 3.90 -11.24 18.85
CA THR A 60 5.08 -10.40 18.66
C THR A 60 4.65 -8.93 18.64
N PRO A 61 5.28 -8.07 19.45
CA PRO A 61 5.00 -6.64 19.42
C PRO A 61 5.21 -6.08 18.01
N PHE A 62 4.17 -5.48 17.46
CA PHE A 62 4.26 -4.85 16.14
C PHE A 62 4.75 -3.41 16.33
N GLU A 63 5.75 -3.00 15.58
CA GLU A 63 6.25 -1.61 15.63
C GLU A 63 5.17 -0.57 15.27
N ASP A 64 4.24 -0.94 14.39
CA ASP A 64 3.13 -0.08 13.98
C ASP A 64 1.80 -0.50 14.59
N THR A 65 1.52 0.00 15.80
CA THR A 65 0.27 -0.23 16.54
C THR A 65 -0.87 0.68 16.13
N ARG A 66 -0.67 1.61 15.19
CA ARG A 66 -1.71 2.55 14.76
C ARG A 66 -2.96 1.80 14.31
N ASN A 67 -4.11 2.29 14.74
CA ASN A 67 -5.42 1.77 14.34
C ASN A 67 -6.28 2.93 13.88
N TYR A 68 -6.51 3.04 12.58
CA TYR A 68 -7.25 4.15 12.01
C TYR A 68 -8.03 3.75 10.77
N ARG A 69 -9.06 4.53 10.49
CA ARG A 69 -9.88 4.45 9.29
C ARG A 69 -9.88 5.79 8.58
N VAL A 70 -10.09 5.76 7.28
CA VAL A 70 -10.10 6.95 6.43
C VAL A 70 -11.44 7.02 5.73
N SER A 71 -11.98 8.24 5.58
CA SER A 71 -13.16 8.50 4.76
C SER A 71 -12.75 9.21 3.47
N ALA A 72 -13.27 8.74 2.34
CA ALA A 72 -13.09 9.36 1.02
C ALA A 72 -14.30 10.23 0.61
N GLU A 73 -15.25 10.50 1.50
CA GLU A 73 -16.49 11.21 1.15
C GLU A 73 -16.24 12.59 0.53
N LYS A 74 -15.25 13.34 1.05
CA LYS A 74 -14.85 14.63 0.46
C LYS A 74 -14.36 14.46 -0.99
N ALA A 75 -13.53 13.45 -1.25
CA ALA A 75 -13.02 13.17 -2.59
C ALA A 75 -14.13 12.71 -3.54
N LYS A 76 -15.04 11.86 -3.06
CA LYS A 76 -16.20 11.41 -3.86
C LYS A 76 -17.10 12.56 -4.24
N THR A 77 -17.41 13.45 -3.27
CA THR A 77 -18.34 14.57 -3.48
C THR A 77 -17.75 15.66 -4.36
N LEU A 78 -16.49 16.05 -4.12
CA LEU A 78 -15.90 17.21 -4.77
C LEU A 78 -15.11 16.85 -6.04
N LEU A 79 -14.43 15.70 -6.07
CA LEU A 79 -13.61 15.28 -7.20
C LEU A 79 -14.28 14.20 -8.07
N GLY A 80 -15.46 13.70 -7.67
CA GLY A 80 -16.09 12.56 -8.34
C GLY A 80 -15.29 11.27 -8.19
N PHE A 81 -14.41 11.17 -7.19
CA PHE A 81 -13.54 10.02 -6.99
C PHE A 81 -14.33 8.71 -6.93
N ARG A 82 -13.91 7.75 -7.73
CA ARG A 82 -14.46 6.40 -7.79
C ARG A 82 -13.32 5.39 -7.88
N THR A 83 -13.54 4.21 -7.35
CA THR A 83 -12.58 3.10 -7.44
C THR A 83 -13.07 2.06 -8.41
N SER A 84 -12.20 1.61 -9.30
CA SER A 84 -12.49 0.59 -10.32
C SER A 84 -11.95 -0.78 -9.94
N HIS A 85 -10.98 -0.83 -9.00
CA HIS A 85 -10.32 -2.06 -8.59
C HIS A 85 -10.72 -2.47 -7.17
N SER A 86 -10.89 -3.77 -6.97
CA SER A 86 -11.06 -4.40 -5.66
C SER A 86 -9.70 -4.75 -5.04
N ILE A 87 -9.72 -5.21 -3.79
CA ILE A 87 -8.52 -5.78 -3.16
C ILE A 87 -8.13 -7.09 -3.85
N ASP A 88 -9.13 -7.89 -4.25
CA ASP A 88 -8.88 -9.15 -4.97
C ASP A 88 -8.18 -8.91 -6.30
N ASP A 89 -8.56 -7.86 -7.06
CA ASP A 89 -7.84 -7.48 -8.28
C ASP A 89 -6.36 -7.18 -8.01
N GLY A 90 -6.07 -6.50 -6.90
CA GLY A 90 -4.70 -6.22 -6.48
C GLY A 90 -3.93 -7.49 -6.07
N ILE A 91 -4.58 -8.41 -5.38
CA ILE A 91 -3.98 -9.71 -5.00
C ILE A 91 -3.68 -10.54 -6.25
N GLU A 92 -4.62 -10.64 -7.18
CA GLU A 92 -4.42 -11.39 -8.44
C GLU A 92 -3.34 -10.77 -9.31
N GLU A 93 -3.26 -9.43 -9.39
CA GLU A 93 -2.19 -8.75 -10.14
C GLU A 93 -0.82 -9.08 -9.54
N LEU A 94 -0.67 -9.01 -8.22
CA LEU A 94 0.59 -9.37 -7.55
C LEU A 94 0.94 -10.84 -7.74
N LYS A 95 -0.04 -11.74 -7.62
CA LYS A 95 0.12 -13.16 -7.88
C LYS A 95 0.66 -13.40 -9.28
N HIS A 96 0.01 -12.83 -10.29
CA HIS A 96 0.45 -12.94 -11.68
C HIS A 96 1.88 -12.41 -11.91
N LEU A 97 2.24 -11.29 -11.29
CA LEU A 97 3.59 -10.73 -11.40
C LEU A 97 4.66 -11.63 -10.77
N MET A 98 4.33 -12.33 -9.69
CA MET A 98 5.22 -13.30 -9.04
C MET A 98 5.36 -14.57 -9.89
N GLU A 99 4.25 -15.15 -10.35
CA GLU A 99 4.21 -16.37 -11.15
C GLU A 99 4.94 -16.20 -12.50
N THR A 100 4.77 -15.06 -13.14
CA THR A 100 5.43 -14.72 -14.40
C THR A 100 6.88 -14.24 -14.22
N ARG A 101 7.40 -14.28 -13.00
CA ARG A 101 8.77 -13.84 -12.63
C ARG A 101 9.09 -12.40 -13.04
N LYS A 102 8.09 -11.55 -13.21
CA LYS A 102 8.30 -10.10 -13.37
C LYS A 102 8.83 -9.48 -12.06
N ILE A 103 8.44 -10.06 -10.92
CA ILE A 103 9.04 -9.81 -9.61
C ILE A 103 9.91 -11.02 -9.27
N LYS A 104 11.23 -10.92 -9.49
CA LYS A 104 12.15 -12.04 -9.29
C LYS A 104 12.66 -12.17 -7.84
N GLU A 105 12.85 -11.05 -7.18
CA GLU A 105 13.45 -10.94 -5.86
C GLU A 105 12.58 -10.07 -4.97
N TRP A 106 11.41 -10.59 -4.61
CA TRP A 106 10.41 -9.86 -3.82
C TRP A 106 10.97 -9.33 -2.48
N SER A 107 12.00 -9.97 -1.91
CA SER A 107 12.70 -9.54 -0.69
C SER A 107 13.73 -8.43 -0.94
N SER A 108 13.97 -8.04 -2.20
CA SER A 108 14.92 -6.98 -2.54
C SER A 108 14.51 -5.65 -1.93
N ALA A 109 15.50 -4.89 -1.44
CA ALA A 109 15.30 -3.57 -0.84
C ALA A 109 14.53 -2.60 -1.76
N LYS A 110 14.59 -2.76 -3.08
CA LYS A 110 13.85 -1.94 -4.06
C LYS A 110 12.33 -2.00 -3.90
N TYR A 111 11.80 -3.05 -3.27
CA TYR A 111 10.37 -3.22 -2.99
C TYR A 111 9.99 -2.80 -1.57
N SER A 112 10.94 -2.32 -0.77
CA SER A 112 10.72 -1.80 0.58
C SER A 112 11.17 -0.35 0.66
N ASN A 113 10.23 0.60 0.77
CA ASN A 113 10.55 2.02 0.87
C ASN A 113 11.56 2.31 1.99
N HIS A 114 11.41 1.67 3.15
CA HIS A 114 12.32 1.85 4.29
C HIS A 114 13.73 1.39 3.96
N GLN A 115 13.89 0.16 3.45
CA GLN A 115 15.20 -0.40 3.12
C GLN A 115 15.86 0.36 1.97
N PHE A 116 15.10 0.73 0.94
CA PHE A 116 15.60 1.50 -0.19
C PHE A 116 16.11 2.87 0.23
N LEU A 117 15.33 3.62 1.02
CA LEU A 117 15.73 4.93 1.52
C LEU A 117 16.94 4.85 2.44
N LYS A 118 17.01 3.85 3.31
CA LYS A 118 18.16 3.61 4.17
C LYS A 118 19.44 3.42 3.34
N GLN A 119 19.41 2.56 2.32
CA GLN A 119 20.55 2.35 1.43
C GLN A 119 20.96 3.61 0.66
N LEU A 120 19.99 4.43 0.23
CA LEU A 120 20.24 5.70 -0.44
C LEU A 120 20.97 6.68 0.47
N LEU A 121 20.50 6.84 1.72
CA LEU A 121 21.12 7.74 2.70
C LEU A 121 22.55 7.28 3.07
N GLU A 122 22.77 5.99 3.24
CA GLU A 122 24.09 5.41 3.51
C GLU A 122 25.07 5.69 2.34
N LYS A 123 24.61 5.53 1.10
CA LYS A 123 25.42 5.87 -0.09
C LYS A 123 25.73 7.37 -0.19
N GLN A 124 24.78 8.25 0.11
CA GLN A 124 25.00 9.68 0.11
C GLN A 124 25.99 10.11 1.20
N ALA A 125 25.89 9.52 2.39
CA ALA A 125 26.83 9.79 3.49
C ALA A 125 28.25 9.35 3.13
N ALA A 126 28.42 8.21 2.45
CA ALA A 126 29.71 7.72 1.99
C ALA A 126 30.33 8.59 0.87
N LEU A 127 29.52 9.29 0.08
CA LEU A 127 29.96 10.17 -1.02
C LEU A 127 30.21 11.62 -0.56
N SER A 128 29.77 12.01 0.63
CA SER A 128 30.08 13.34 1.22
C SER A 128 31.33 13.23 2.07
N PRO A 129 32.52 13.65 1.58
CA PRO A 129 33.69 13.73 2.43
C PRO A 129 33.42 14.73 3.56
N ALA A 130 33.75 14.33 4.79
CA ALA A 130 33.68 15.22 5.95
C ALA A 130 34.31 16.56 5.59
N ARG A 131 33.53 17.63 5.59
CA ARG A 131 34.09 18.98 5.61
C ARG A 131 34.78 19.14 6.96
N LEU A 132 36.11 19.04 6.95
CA LEU A 132 36.98 19.49 8.03
C LEU A 132 36.88 21.01 8.17
#